data_5bd472cdcf964c49d03808cba66e760b
#
_entry.id   5bd472cdcf964c49d03808cba66e760b
#
_cell.length_a   1.000
_cell.length_b   1.000
_cell.length_c   1.000
_cell.angle_alpha   90.00
_cell.angle_beta   90.00
_cell.angle_gamma   90.00
#
_symmetry.space_group_name_H-M   'P 1'
#
loop_
_entity.id
_entity.type
_entity.pdbx_description
1 polymer ?
#
loop_
_entity_poly.entity_id
_entity_poly.type
_entity_poly.pdbx_seq_one_letter_code
_entity_poly.pdbx_strand_id
1 'polypeptide(L)'
;MLSQFRKFFVVALILTPVSLPVVAEQPARLPISGTIPPRSPLSRHPPPLTQSSGYIFAGTVKSVERAAPKGNAVATVQINFHVDQGMRGVRTGQMLAIREWAGLWQSGERYRPGERVLLFLYPPSKLGLTSPVQGPMGHFRIGPDGRVVVDPGRIGFLLPRPGVGTRLQGQSRLSPLEFVRLLRLAEQE
;
A
#
# COMPACT_ATOMS: atom_id res chain seq x y z
N MET A 1 73.65 18.98 -3.45
CA MET A 1 74.29 17.81 -4.08
C MET A 1 73.30 17.08 -4.98
N LEU A 2 73.65 16.97 -6.24
CA LEU A 2 73.17 16.09 -7.31
C LEU A 2 71.65 15.97 -7.49
N SER A 3 71.04 16.61 -8.49
CA SER A 3 71.10 16.29 -9.91
C SER A 3 70.58 14.89 -10.25
N GLN A 4 69.41 14.84 -10.84
CA GLN A 4 69.22 13.95 -11.99
C GLN A 4 68.06 14.45 -12.88
N PHE A 5 68.44 14.83 -14.05
CA PHE A 5 67.58 15.05 -15.24
C PHE A 5 66.85 13.79 -15.65
N ARG A 6 65.58 13.90 -15.94
CA ARG A 6 64.86 12.85 -16.74
C ARG A 6 64.12 13.48 -17.91
N LYS A 7 64.63 13.08 -19.04
CA LYS A 7 64.31 13.47 -20.41
C LYS A 7 62.81 13.25 -20.75
N PHE A 8 62.24 14.31 -21.32
CA PHE A 8 60.97 14.24 -22.03
C PHE A 8 61.12 13.46 -23.32
N PHE A 9 60.36 12.37 -23.51
CA PHE A 9 60.12 11.75 -24.77
C PHE A 9 58.74 12.21 -25.27
N VAL A 10 58.77 13.07 -26.30
CA VAL A 10 57.57 13.45 -27.03
C VAL A 10 57.35 12.39 -28.11
N VAL A 11 56.35 11.58 -27.94
CA VAL A 11 55.88 10.68 -29.01
C VAL A 11 54.66 11.36 -29.66
N ALA A 12 54.89 11.85 -30.88
CA ALA A 12 53.84 12.39 -31.71
C ALA A 12 53.00 11.22 -32.27
N LEU A 13 51.77 11.04 -31.79
CA LEU A 13 50.84 10.05 -32.31
C LEU A 13 50.03 10.73 -33.41
N ILE A 14 50.29 10.33 -34.68
CA ILE A 14 49.53 10.77 -35.85
C ILE A 14 48.20 10.05 -35.86
N LEU A 15 47.10 10.74 -35.55
CA LEU A 15 45.75 10.23 -35.68
C LEU A 15 45.30 10.41 -37.14
N THR A 16 45.17 9.33 -37.87
CA THR A 16 44.47 9.28 -39.17
C THR A 16 42.96 9.15 -38.90
N PRO A 17 42.10 10.00 -39.50
CA PRO A 17 40.66 9.82 -39.37
C PRO A 17 40.20 8.64 -40.27
N VAL A 18 39.76 7.57 -39.66
CA VAL A 18 39.03 6.50 -40.33
C VAL A 18 37.59 6.94 -40.44
N SER A 19 37.16 7.34 -41.63
CA SER A 19 35.75 7.62 -41.94
C SER A 19 35.02 6.25 -42.09
N LEU A 20 34.23 5.90 -41.08
CA LEU A 20 33.28 4.79 -41.18
C LEU A 20 31.99 5.27 -41.82
N PRO A 21 31.41 4.51 -42.79
CA PRO A 21 30.12 4.85 -43.36
C PRO A 21 29.04 4.64 -42.28
N VAL A 22 28.30 5.72 -42.02
CA VAL A 22 27.07 5.66 -41.20
C VAL A 22 26.04 4.90 -42.02
N VAL A 23 25.87 3.62 -41.75
CA VAL A 23 24.70 2.85 -42.17
C VAL A 23 23.53 3.35 -41.32
N ALA A 24 22.64 4.10 -41.94
CA ALA A 24 21.38 4.48 -41.31
C ALA A 24 20.54 3.24 -41.08
N GLU A 25 20.60 2.67 -39.91
CA GLU A 25 19.75 1.58 -39.46
C GLU A 25 18.35 2.15 -39.26
N GLN A 26 17.48 1.98 -40.23
CA GLN A 26 16.06 2.29 -40.11
C GLN A 26 15.50 1.44 -38.94
N PRO A 27 14.89 2.07 -37.93
CA PRO A 27 14.22 1.29 -36.89
C PRO A 27 13.11 0.47 -37.56
N ALA A 28 13.26 -0.85 -37.50
CA ALA A 28 12.24 -1.79 -37.91
C ALA A 28 10.96 -1.47 -37.15
N ARG A 29 9.97 -0.92 -37.85
CA ARG A 29 8.62 -0.76 -37.32
C ARG A 29 8.08 -2.17 -37.10
N LEU A 30 8.12 -2.62 -35.85
CA LEU A 30 7.40 -3.81 -35.43
C LEU A 30 5.90 -3.55 -35.70
N PRO A 31 5.21 -4.46 -36.39
CA PRO A 31 3.77 -4.35 -36.55
C PRO A 31 3.13 -4.49 -35.19
N ILE A 32 2.62 -3.37 -34.63
CA ILE A 32 1.77 -3.38 -33.44
C ILE A 32 0.38 -3.86 -33.91
N SER A 33 0.29 -5.11 -34.31
CA SER A 33 -0.98 -5.85 -34.44
C SER A 33 -1.19 -6.72 -33.22
N GLY A 34 -1.03 -6.12 -32.03
CA GLY A 34 -1.61 -6.64 -30.82
C GLY A 34 -3.00 -6.07 -30.69
N THR A 35 -4.01 -6.82 -31.08
CA THR A 35 -5.39 -6.57 -30.65
C THR A 35 -5.35 -6.60 -29.13
N ILE A 36 -5.34 -5.39 -28.50
CA ILE A 36 -5.48 -5.28 -27.04
C ILE A 36 -6.82 -5.93 -26.76
N PRO A 37 -6.87 -7.07 -26.02
CA PRO A 37 -8.16 -7.65 -25.67
C PRO A 37 -8.99 -6.55 -25.01
N PRO A 38 -10.29 -6.43 -25.34
CA PRO A 38 -11.14 -5.42 -24.72
C PRO A 38 -10.98 -5.58 -23.21
N ARG A 39 -10.44 -4.56 -22.56
CA ARG A 39 -10.38 -4.52 -21.10
C ARG A 39 -11.79 -4.75 -20.64
N SER A 40 -12.04 -5.87 -19.98
CA SER A 40 -13.32 -6.14 -19.32
C SER A 40 -13.75 -4.84 -18.64
N PRO A 41 -15.00 -4.40 -18.80
CA PRO A 41 -15.46 -3.16 -18.19
C PRO A 41 -15.12 -3.26 -16.71
N LEU A 42 -14.14 -2.45 -16.28
CA LEU A 42 -13.72 -2.37 -14.89
C LEU A 42 -15.00 -2.15 -14.11
N SER A 43 -15.36 -3.12 -13.30
CA SER A 43 -16.53 -3.02 -12.44
C SER A 43 -16.48 -1.64 -11.78
N ARG A 44 -17.46 -0.79 -12.08
CA ARG A 44 -17.48 0.61 -11.60
C ARG A 44 -17.53 0.72 -10.08
N HIS A 45 -17.64 -0.43 -9.42
CA HIS A 45 -17.64 -0.52 -7.97
C HIS A 45 -16.33 -1.13 -7.49
N PRO A 46 -15.64 -0.51 -6.53
CA PRO A 46 -14.49 -1.11 -5.90
C PRO A 46 -14.90 -2.46 -5.27
N PRO A 47 -13.99 -3.45 -5.26
CA PRO A 47 -14.31 -4.75 -4.66
C PRO A 47 -14.70 -4.58 -3.20
N PRO A 48 -15.64 -5.41 -2.70
CA PRO A 48 -16.13 -5.31 -1.33
C PRO A 48 -15.01 -5.31 -0.29
N LEU A 49 -15.11 -4.45 0.71
CA LEU A 49 -14.07 -4.22 1.71
C LEU A 49 -13.77 -5.50 2.51
N THR A 50 -14.83 -6.18 2.96
CA THR A 50 -14.66 -7.40 3.77
C THR A 50 -14.16 -8.57 2.93
N GLN A 51 -14.60 -8.70 1.67
CA GLN A 51 -14.18 -9.81 0.80
C GLN A 51 -12.71 -9.70 0.40
N SER A 52 -12.22 -8.49 0.16
CA SER A 52 -10.82 -8.22 -0.22
C SER A 52 -9.83 -8.36 0.93
N SER A 53 -10.32 -8.44 2.18
CA SER A 53 -9.46 -8.45 3.37
C SER A 53 -8.93 -9.84 3.68
N GLY A 54 -7.60 -9.96 3.86
CA GLY A 54 -6.96 -11.11 4.49
C GLY A 54 -7.04 -11.05 6.01
N TYR A 55 -6.92 -9.83 6.57
CA TYR A 55 -7.05 -9.58 8.00
C TYR A 55 -8.15 -8.56 8.29
N ILE A 56 -8.99 -8.85 9.28
CA ILE A 56 -9.97 -7.92 9.84
C ILE A 56 -9.87 -8.00 11.35
N PHE A 57 -9.54 -6.88 11.98
CA PHE A 57 -9.42 -6.83 13.44
C PHE A 57 -9.57 -5.41 14.00
N ALA A 58 -10.04 -5.32 15.24
CA ALA A 58 -9.87 -4.15 16.07
C ALA A 58 -8.63 -4.36 16.97
N GLY A 59 -7.79 -3.33 17.09
CA GLY A 59 -6.56 -3.45 17.88
C GLY A 59 -5.99 -2.10 18.28
N THR A 60 -5.05 -2.17 19.22
CA THR A 60 -4.31 -1.02 19.74
C THR A 60 -2.90 -1.02 19.16
N VAL A 61 -2.48 0.07 18.57
CA VAL A 61 -1.12 0.29 18.06
C VAL A 61 -0.14 0.30 19.25
N LYS A 62 0.87 -0.57 19.24
CA LYS A 62 1.91 -0.64 20.27
C LYS A 62 3.17 0.10 19.87
N SER A 63 3.65 -0.11 18.66
CA SER A 63 4.81 0.61 18.13
C SER A 63 4.71 0.80 16.63
N VAL A 64 5.44 1.80 16.12
CA VAL A 64 5.61 2.11 14.72
C VAL A 64 7.10 2.32 14.48
N GLU A 65 7.71 1.49 13.66
CA GLU A 65 9.14 1.45 13.44
C GLU A 65 9.44 1.58 11.94
N ARG A 66 10.26 2.56 11.57
CA ARG A 66 10.72 2.73 10.20
C ARG A 66 12.01 1.95 10.01
N ALA A 67 12.00 0.97 9.11
CA ALA A 67 13.21 0.26 8.72
C ALA A 67 13.85 0.98 7.53
N ALA A 68 15.11 1.38 7.71
CA ALA A 68 15.92 1.86 6.60
C ALA A 68 16.12 0.73 5.57
N PRO A 69 16.07 1.03 4.27
CA PRO A 69 16.32 0.03 3.25
C PRO A 69 17.76 -0.48 3.36
N LYS A 70 17.93 -1.81 3.30
CA LYS A 70 19.24 -2.45 3.21
C LYS A 70 19.48 -2.83 1.75
N GLY A 71 20.50 -2.25 1.13
CA GLY A 71 20.79 -2.46 -0.30
C GLY A 71 19.63 -2.01 -1.19
N ASN A 72 19.19 -2.87 -2.11
CA ASN A 72 18.07 -2.61 -3.03
C ASN A 72 16.68 -2.93 -2.42
N ALA A 73 16.59 -3.17 -1.12
CA ALA A 73 15.31 -3.45 -0.46
C ALA A 73 14.43 -2.20 -0.40
N VAL A 74 13.12 -2.40 -0.47
CA VAL A 74 12.15 -1.33 -0.36
C VAL A 74 12.05 -0.85 1.09
N ALA A 75 12.05 0.48 1.31
CA ALA A 75 11.84 1.07 2.63
C ALA A 75 10.46 0.66 3.17
N THR A 76 10.42 0.21 4.41
CA THR A 76 9.19 -0.29 5.04
C THR A 76 8.96 0.35 6.40
N VAL A 77 7.69 0.36 6.81
CA VAL A 77 7.27 0.69 8.17
C VAL A 77 6.68 -0.57 8.78
N GLN A 78 7.18 -0.98 9.93
CA GLN A 78 6.61 -2.05 10.74
C GLN A 78 5.72 -1.45 11.79
N ILE A 79 4.51 -2.00 11.92
CA ILE A 79 3.52 -1.59 12.90
C ILE A 79 3.18 -2.82 13.74
N ASN A 80 3.32 -2.69 15.05
CA ASN A 80 2.96 -3.73 16.01
C ASN A 80 1.64 -3.39 16.68
N PHE A 81 0.69 -4.33 16.65
CA PHE A 81 -0.63 -4.19 17.25
C PHE A 81 -0.81 -5.23 18.36
N HIS A 82 -1.52 -4.82 19.40
CA HIS A 82 -2.26 -5.77 20.23
C HIS A 82 -3.66 -5.93 19.62
N VAL A 83 -4.04 -7.15 19.27
CA VAL A 83 -5.35 -7.45 18.68
C VAL A 83 -6.37 -7.53 19.81
N ASP A 84 -7.19 -6.48 19.95
CA ASP A 84 -8.25 -6.43 20.96
C ASP A 84 -9.42 -7.34 20.58
N GLN A 85 -9.74 -7.43 19.27
CA GLN A 85 -10.80 -8.28 18.73
C GLN A 85 -10.42 -8.75 17.31
N GLY A 86 -10.18 -10.05 17.14
CA GLY A 86 -9.91 -10.70 15.85
C GLY A 86 -11.20 -11.16 15.17
N MET A 87 -11.38 -10.85 13.88
CA MET A 87 -12.60 -11.17 13.11
C MET A 87 -12.30 -12.00 11.86
N ARG A 88 -11.11 -11.86 11.28
CA ARG A 88 -10.59 -12.67 10.16
C ARG A 88 -9.07 -12.70 10.17
N GLY A 89 -8.48 -13.88 9.96
CA GLY A 89 -7.05 -14.08 9.75
C GLY A 89 -6.15 -13.84 10.97
N VAL A 90 -6.70 -13.40 12.09
CA VAL A 90 -5.99 -13.10 13.35
C VAL A 90 -6.81 -13.53 14.56
N ARG A 91 -6.13 -13.76 15.68
CA ARG A 91 -6.77 -14.15 16.95
C ARG A 91 -6.79 -12.98 17.93
N THR A 92 -7.86 -12.89 18.70
CA THR A 92 -7.96 -11.95 19.83
C THR A 92 -6.85 -12.20 20.84
N GLY A 93 -6.27 -11.15 21.40
CA GLY A 93 -5.20 -11.18 22.39
C GLY A 93 -3.78 -11.37 21.81
N GLN A 94 -3.64 -11.63 20.50
CA GLN A 94 -2.30 -11.80 19.94
C GLN A 94 -1.60 -10.46 19.67
N MET A 95 -0.26 -10.50 19.67
CA MET A 95 0.57 -9.46 19.09
C MET A 95 0.68 -9.72 17.57
N LEU A 96 0.34 -8.73 16.76
CA LEU A 96 0.42 -8.80 15.31
C LEU A 96 1.39 -7.73 14.80
N ALA A 97 2.42 -8.16 14.10
CA ALA A 97 3.30 -7.26 13.36
C ALA A 97 2.92 -7.26 11.88
N ILE A 98 2.66 -6.08 11.33
CA ILE A 98 2.47 -5.89 9.89
C ILE A 98 3.59 -5.02 9.33
N ARG A 99 3.83 -5.12 8.03
CA ARG A 99 4.77 -4.25 7.32
C ARG A 99 4.06 -3.57 6.16
N GLU A 100 4.21 -2.27 6.08
CA GLU A 100 3.71 -1.45 4.96
C GLU A 100 4.88 -0.85 4.18
N TRP A 101 4.67 -0.56 2.91
CA TRP A 101 5.62 0.22 2.12
C TRP A 101 5.70 1.66 2.66
N ALA A 102 6.92 2.14 2.92
CA ALA A 102 7.13 3.48 3.49
C ALA A 102 6.61 4.62 2.59
N GLY A 103 6.51 4.40 1.28
CA GLY A 103 5.91 5.35 0.35
C GLY A 103 4.45 5.70 0.65
N LEU A 104 3.70 4.79 1.29
CA LEU A 104 2.32 5.07 1.73
C LEU A 104 2.25 6.08 2.88
N TRP A 105 3.39 6.39 3.50
CA TRP A 105 3.51 7.27 4.65
C TRP A 105 4.00 8.68 4.29
N GLN A 106 4.15 8.99 3.01
CA GLN A 106 4.63 10.30 2.55
C GLN A 106 3.65 11.44 2.89
N SER A 107 2.36 11.14 3.01
CA SER A 107 1.31 12.10 3.39
C SER A 107 1.16 12.29 4.90
N GLY A 108 2.03 11.70 5.72
CA GLY A 108 2.00 11.80 7.18
C GLY A 108 1.90 10.46 7.90
N GLU A 109 1.83 10.51 9.22
CA GLU A 109 1.68 9.31 10.06
C GLU A 109 0.28 8.71 9.91
N ARG A 110 0.23 7.42 9.61
CA ARG A 110 -1.01 6.66 9.44
C ARG A 110 -1.50 6.03 10.75
N TYR A 111 -0.57 5.71 11.66
CA TYR A 111 -0.82 5.09 12.95
C TYR A 111 0.02 5.76 14.02
N ARG A 112 -0.54 5.87 15.23
CA ARG A 112 0.16 6.42 16.39
C ARG A 112 0.12 5.40 17.54
N PRO A 113 1.23 5.21 18.27
CA PRO A 113 1.22 4.39 19.47
C PRO A 113 0.09 4.80 20.42
N GLY A 114 -0.65 3.82 20.95
CA GLY A 114 -1.83 4.02 21.79
C GLY A 114 -3.14 4.23 21.01
N GLU A 115 -3.10 4.47 19.71
CA GLU A 115 -4.30 4.61 18.89
C GLU A 115 -5.04 3.26 18.80
N ARG A 116 -6.36 3.29 18.93
CA ARG A 116 -7.25 2.14 18.71
C ARG A 116 -7.85 2.22 17.33
N VAL A 117 -7.74 1.16 16.55
CA VAL A 117 -8.15 1.11 15.16
C VAL A 117 -8.93 -0.16 14.83
N LEU A 118 -9.84 -0.07 13.86
CA LEU A 118 -10.42 -1.20 13.15
C LEU A 118 -9.81 -1.20 11.76
N LEU A 119 -9.17 -2.32 11.39
CA LEU A 119 -8.43 -2.47 10.14
C LEU A 119 -8.97 -3.60 9.27
N PHE A 120 -9.04 -3.30 7.99
CA PHE A 120 -9.27 -4.22 6.89
C PHE A 120 -8.01 -4.21 6.03
N LEU A 121 -7.19 -5.26 6.13
CA LEU A 121 -5.91 -5.33 5.44
C LEU A 121 -5.93 -6.36 4.32
N TYR A 122 -5.29 -6.05 3.21
CA TYR A 122 -5.03 -7.06 2.17
C TYR A 122 -4.23 -8.24 2.74
N PRO A 123 -4.36 -9.45 2.15
CA PRO A 123 -3.43 -10.52 2.44
C PRO A 123 -1.98 -10.05 2.21
N PRO A 124 -1.02 -10.49 3.03
CA PRO A 124 0.38 -10.15 2.82
C PRO A 124 0.85 -10.57 1.42
N SER A 125 1.57 -9.69 0.75
CA SER A 125 2.23 -9.99 -0.51
C SER A 125 3.37 -11.01 -0.33
N LYS A 126 3.97 -11.48 -1.42
CA LYS A 126 5.17 -12.34 -1.39
C LYS A 126 6.35 -11.71 -0.62
N LEU A 127 6.39 -10.38 -0.52
CA LEU A 127 7.38 -9.65 0.28
C LEU A 127 6.95 -9.46 1.75
N GLY A 128 5.83 -10.01 2.15
CA GLY A 128 5.25 -9.86 3.48
C GLY A 128 4.72 -8.44 3.76
N LEU A 129 4.48 -7.64 2.70
CA LEU A 129 3.90 -6.31 2.83
C LEU A 129 2.38 -6.39 2.72
N THR A 130 1.70 -5.58 3.49
CA THR A 130 0.25 -5.39 3.41
C THR A 130 -0.10 -3.90 3.42
N SER A 131 -1.36 -3.58 3.22
CA SER A 131 -1.90 -2.23 3.37
C SER A 131 -3.40 -2.31 3.62
N PRO A 132 -4.02 -1.24 4.13
CA PRO A 132 -5.47 -1.18 4.25
C PRO A 132 -6.14 -1.33 2.88
N VAL A 133 -7.20 -2.13 2.83
CA VAL A 133 -8.01 -2.33 1.63
C VAL A 133 -8.56 -0.98 1.18
N GLN A 134 -8.39 -0.65 -0.09
CA GLN A 134 -8.78 0.65 -0.66
C GLN A 134 -8.16 1.85 0.10
N GLY A 135 -6.96 1.67 0.67
CA GLY A 135 -6.25 2.74 1.38
C GLY A 135 -7.00 3.24 2.62
N PRO A 136 -7.31 4.55 2.72
CA PRO A 136 -7.99 5.08 3.89
C PRO A 136 -9.34 4.43 4.21
N MET A 137 -10.00 3.83 3.21
CA MET A 137 -11.31 3.20 3.39
C MET A 137 -11.24 1.95 4.27
N GLY A 138 -10.13 1.26 4.32
CA GLY A 138 -9.89 0.09 5.17
C GLY A 138 -9.36 0.41 6.56
N HIS A 139 -9.29 1.69 6.94
CA HIS A 139 -8.77 2.14 8.23
C HIS A 139 -9.79 3.03 8.96
N PHE A 140 -10.27 2.59 10.10
CA PHE A 140 -11.21 3.33 10.95
C PHE A 140 -10.62 3.51 12.34
N ARG A 141 -10.82 4.68 12.92
CA ARG A 141 -10.49 4.93 14.32
C ARG A 141 -11.56 4.36 15.23
N ILE A 142 -11.15 3.93 16.41
CA ILE A 142 -12.04 3.54 17.50
C ILE A 142 -11.95 4.62 18.56
N GLY A 143 -13.09 5.22 18.92
CA GLY A 143 -13.17 6.25 19.94
C GLY A 143 -12.88 5.70 21.36
N PRO A 144 -12.76 6.60 22.35
CA PRO A 144 -12.57 6.22 23.76
C PRO A 144 -13.69 5.34 24.28
N ASP A 145 -14.90 5.50 23.74
CA ASP A 145 -16.11 4.72 24.05
C ASP A 145 -16.08 3.30 23.45
N GLY A 146 -15.00 2.92 22.76
CA GLY A 146 -14.86 1.62 22.09
C GLY A 146 -15.65 1.49 20.80
N ARG A 147 -16.16 2.57 20.24
CA ARG A 147 -17.00 2.59 19.04
C ARG A 147 -16.22 3.08 17.83
N VAL A 148 -16.61 2.57 16.66
CA VAL A 148 -15.98 2.96 15.38
C VAL A 148 -16.42 4.39 15.05
N VAL A 149 -15.44 5.23 14.78
CA VAL A 149 -15.67 6.59 14.28
C VAL A 149 -15.80 6.53 12.77
N VAL A 150 -17.00 6.77 12.27
CA VAL A 150 -17.31 6.72 10.85
C VAL A 150 -17.59 8.14 10.36
N ASP A 151 -16.84 8.57 9.36
CA ASP A 151 -17.13 9.80 8.65
C ASP A 151 -18.35 9.59 7.75
N PRO A 152 -19.43 10.40 7.89
CA PRO A 152 -20.64 10.29 7.06
C PRO A 152 -20.33 10.33 5.55
N GLY A 153 -19.38 11.13 5.10
CA GLY A 153 -18.96 11.20 3.70
C GLY A 153 -18.37 9.89 3.18
N ARG A 154 -17.75 9.08 4.04
CA ARG A 154 -17.17 7.78 3.67
C ARG A 154 -18.21 6.67 3.59
N ILE A 155 -19.33 6.78 4.30
CA ILE A 155 -20.39 5.76 4.32
C ILE A 155 -20.96 5.55 2.90
N GLY A 156 -21.20 6.62 2.17
CA GLY A 156 -21.73 6.55 0.80
C GLY A 156 -20.83 5.80 -0.19
N PHE A 157 -19.52 5.83 0.03
CA PHE A 157 -18.55 5.07 -0.78
C PHE A 157 -18.46 3.60 -0.39
N LEU A 158 -18.65 3.29 0.91
CA LEU A 158 -18.62 1.92 1.43
C LEU A 158 -19.87 1.14 1.09
N LEU A 159 -21.00 1.84 1.00
CA LEU A 159 -22.34 1.28 0.84
C LEU A 159 -23.06 2.00 -0.31
N PRO A 160 -22.79 1.62 -1.57
CA PRO A 160 -23.31 2.34 -2.75
C PRO A 160 -24.83 2.21 -2.93
N ARG A 161 -25.52 1.41 -2.11
CA ARG A 161 -26.98 1.22 -2.20
C ARG A 161 -27.76 2.14 -1.25
N PRO A 162 -28.78 2.86 -1.75
CA PRO A 162 -29.68 3.64 -0.92
C PRO A 162 -30.42 2.71 0.05
N GLY A 163 -30.49 3.07 1.31
CA GLY A 163 -31.17 2.32 2.38
C GLY A 163 -30.26 1.70 3.43
N VAL A 164 -29.11 1.10 3.06
CA VAL A 164 -28.15 0.57 4.03
C VAL A 164 -27.28 1.70 4.61
N GLY A 165 -26.91 2.66 3.79
CA GLY A 165 -26.20 3.87 4.23
C GLY A 165 -27.00 4.66 5.27
N THR A 166 -28.31 4.74 5.12
CA THR A 166 -29.20 5.42 6.08
C THR A 166 -29.23 4.72 7.45
N ARG A 167 -29.17 3.37 7.48
CA ARG A 167 -29.09 2.62 8.75
C ARG A 167 -27.77 2.88 9.49
N LEU A 168 -26.65 3.00 8.77
CA LEU A 168 -25.36 3.34 9.37
C LEU A 168 -25.27 4.82 9.78
N GLN A 169 -25.88 5.72 9.00
CA GLN A 169 -25.94 7.15 9.35
C GLN A 169 -26.76 7.41 10.64
N GLY A 170 -27.81 6.62 10.89
CA GLY A 170 -28.59 6.67 12.12
C GLY A 170 -27.90 6.03 13.33
N GLN A 171 -26.87 5.19 13.10
CA GLN A 171 -26.14 4.47 14.14
C GLN A 171 -24.68 4.92 14.19
N SER A 172 -24.44 6.19 14.49
CA SER A 172 -23.09 6.78 14.56
C SER A 172 -22.18 6.17 15.66
N ARG A 173 -22.61 5.09 16.33
CA ARG A 173 -21.93 4.49 17.49
C ARG A 173 -21.94 2.96 17.46
N LEU A 174 -21.36 2.37 16.43
CA LEU A 174 -21.26 0.90 16.32
C LEU A 174 -19.99 0.36 16.96
N SER A 175 -20.10 -0.78 17.64
CA SER A 175 -18.91 -1.55 18.02
C SER A 175 -18.20 -2.09 16.76
N PRO A 176 -16.91 -2.42 16.83
CA PRO A 176 -16.18 -2.96 15.68
C PRO A 176 -16.84 -4.20 15.06
N LEU A 177 -17.36 -5.09 15.89
CA LEU A 177 -18.01 -6.32 15.41
C LEU A 177 -19.33 -6.04 14.70
N GLU A 178 -20.16 -5.17 15.24
CA GLU A 178 -21.41 -4.75 14.61
C GLU A 178 -21.16 -4.06 13.28
N PHE A 179 -20.17 -3.18 13.23
CA PHE A 179 -19.78 -2.50 11.99
C PHE A 179 -19.36 -3.49 10.90
N VAL A 180 -18.52 -4.48 11.22
CA VAL A 180 -18.10 -5.51 10.25
C VAL A 180 -19.27 -6.39 9.82
N ARG A 181 -20.19 -6.73 10.74
CA ARG A 181 -21.40 -7.49 10.39
C ARG A 181 -22.28 -6.74 9.40
N LEU A 182 -22.53 -5.46 9.65
CA LEU A 182 -23.32 -4.61 8.75
C LEU A 182 -22.68 -4.46 7.37
N LEU A 183 -21.35 -4.26 7.32
CA LEU A 183 -20.63 -4.23 6.04
C LEU A 183 -20.79 -5.55 5.26
N ARG A 184 -20.65 -6.71 5.92
CA ARG A 184 -20.83 -8.02 5.26
C ARG A 184 -22.22 -8.20 4.70
N LEU A 185 -23.26 -7.80 5.43
CA LEU A 185 -24.63 -7.86 4.95
C LEU A 185 -24.83 -6.97 3.72
N ALA A 186 -24.32 -5.75 3.77
CA ALA A 186 -24.43 -4.81 2.66
C ALA A 186 -23.66 -5.23 1.39
N GLU A 187 -22.61 -6.04 1.54
CA GLU A 187 -21.80 -6.56 0.42
C GLU A 187 -22.44 -7.84 -0.21
N GLN A 188 -23.40 -8.47 0.45
CA GLN A 188 -24.07 -9.68 -0.03
C GLN A 188 -25.38 -9.39 -0.80
N GLU A 189 -25.95 -8.19 -0.60
CA GLU A 189 -27.14 -7.72 -1.31
C GLU A 189 -26.77 -7.11 -2.69
#